data_ddcce033bc4d644e556c565e41bd22df
#
_entry.id   ddcce033bc4d644e556c565e41bd22df
#
_cell.length_a   1.000
_cell.length_b   1.000
_cell.length_c   1.000
_cell.angle_alpha   90.00
_cell.angle_beta   90.00
_cell.angle_gamma   90.00
#
_symmetry.space_group_name_H-M   'P 1'
#
loop_
_entity.id
_entity.type
_entity.pdbx_description
1 polymer ?
#
loop_
_entity_poly.entity_id
_entity_poly.type
_entity_poly.pdbx_seq_one_letter_code
_entity_poly.pdbx_strand_id
1 'polypeptide(L)'
;MKQYLDLLQEIMDHGTVKSDRTGVGTKSIFGHQMRFDLSKGFPLLTTKKVHLRSIIHELLWFISGDTNIGYLHDNKVSIWDEWADANGDLGPVYGKQWRSWDTPDGRSIDQLSEVIETIKRNPDSRRMIVCAWNPSDVDKMALPPCHCFFQFYVADGRLSCQLYQRSADTFLGVPFNIASYALLTMMIAQVCGLKPGEFVHTTGDTHIYLNHFDQVREQLSRTPRPLPVMKLNPEVKDIFRFRYEDFTLEGYDPWPAIKAPVAV
;
A
#
# COMPACT_ATOMS: atom_id res chain seq x y z
N MET A 1 6.63 -4.89 14.25
CA MET A 1 6.69 -5.56 12.93
C MET A 1 6.84 -7.10 13.01
N LYS A 2 6.60 -7.67 14.20
CA LYS A 2 6.69 -9.13 14.39
C LYS A 2 5.74 -9.89 13.44
N GLN A 3 4.49 -9.42 13.31
CA GLN A 3 3.47 -10.04 12.46
C GLN A 3 3.90 -10.18 10.98
N TYR A 4 4.73 -9.28 10.47
CA TYR A 4 5.29 -9.42 9.11
C TYR A 4 6.39 -10.50 9.06
N LEU A 5 7.25 -10.61 10.08
CA LEU A 5 8.26 -11.66 10.15
C LEU A 5 7.63 -13.03 10.36
N ASP A 6 6.57 -13.10 11.16
CA ASP A 6 5.79 -14.33 11.36
C ASP A 6 5.18 -14.81 10.03
N LEU A 7 4.68 -13.88 9.19
CA LEU A 7 4.18 -14.20 7.85
C LEU A 7 5.30 -14.76 6.94
N LEU A 8 6.48 -14.12 6.91
CA LEU A 8 7.62 -14.63 6.14
C LEU A 8 7.98 -16.06 6.59
N GLN A 9 8.04 -16.30 7.89
CA GLN A 9 8.36 -17.62 8.45
C GLN A 9 7.29 -18.65 8.09
N GLU A 10 6.00 -18.28 8.21
CA GLU A 10 4.88 -19.15 7.85
C GLU A 10 4.94 -19.59 6.40
N ILE A 11 5.22 -18.66 5.46
CA ILE A 11 5.37 -19.02 4.04
C ILE A 11 6.58 -19.93 3.84
N MET A 12 7.71 -19.62 4.50
CA MET A 12 8.93 -20.44 4.37
C MET A 12 8.74 -21.87 4.90
N ASP A 13 7.96 -22.06 5.96
CA ASP A 13 7.74 -23.36 6.58
C ASP A 13 6.60 -24.15 5.90
N HIS A 14 5.47 -23.50 5.66
CA HIS A 14 4.22 -24.16 5.32
C HIS A 14 3.68 -23.86 3.92
N GLY A 15 4.28 -22.87 3.20
CA GLY A 15 3.82 -22.51 1.85
C GLY A 15 3.96 -23.63 0.84
N THR A 16 3.11 -23.61 -0.17
CA THR A 16 3.13 -24.52 -1.32
C THR A 16 3.92 -23.90 -2.47
N VAL A 17 4.81 -24.67 -3.08
CA VAL A 17 5.55 -24.25 -4.28
C VAL A 17 4.63 -24.28 -5.49
N LYS A 18 4.61 -23.21 -6.26
CA LYS A 18 3.79 -23.04 -7.47
C LYS A 18 4.62 -22.40 -8.58
N SER A 19 4.27 -22.71 -9.83
CA SER A 19 4.68 -21.91 -10.98
C SER A 19 3.93 -20.58 -11.00
N ASP A 20 4.52 -19.58 -11.63
CA ASP A 20 3.91 -18.27 -11.81
C ASP A 20 4.15 -17.74 -13.24
N ARG A 21 3.53 -16.59 -13.57
CA ARG A 21 3.63 -15.94 -14.88
C ARG A 21 5.07 -15.58 -15.25
N THR A 22 5.89 -15.23 -14.29
CA THR A 22 7.27 -14.76 -14.52
C THR A 22 8.25 -15.91 -14.79
N GLY A 23 7.84 -17.15 -14.53
CA GLY A 23 8.70 -18.34 -14.65
C GLY A 23 9.70 -18.53 -13.52
N VAL A 24 9.76 -17.62 -12.53
CA VAL A 24 10.64 -17.75 -11.36
C VAL A 24 10.12 -18.81 -10.40
N GLY A 25 8.79 -18.94 -10.29
CA GLY A 25 8.12 -19.76 -9.29
C GLY A 25 8.01 -19.05 -7.93
N THR A 26 7.02 -19.46 -7.17
CA THR A 26 6.73 -18.90 -5.84
C THR A 26 6.50 -20.01 -4.82
N LYS A 27 6.71 -19.68 -3.54
CA LYS A 27 6.19 -20.44 -2.41
C LYS A 27 5.12 -19.59 -1.74
N SER A 28 3.89 -20.10 -1.59
CA SER A 28 2.73 -19.28 -1.20
C SER A 28 1.80 -19.98 -0.21
N ILE A 29 1.08 -19.16 0.54
CA ILE A 29 -0.11 -19.53 1.32
C ILE A 29 -1.31 -18.75 0.77
N PHE A 30 -2.52 -19.23 1.01
CA PHE A 30 -3.74 -18.55 0.59
C PHE A 30 -4.53 -18.02 1.78
N GLY A 31 -4.62 -16.70 1.86
CA GLY A 31 -5.32 -15.99 2.93
C GLY A 31 -4.46 -15.80 4.18
N HIS A 32 -4.15 -14.55 4.50
CA HIS A 32 -3.48 -14.16 5.74
C HIS A 32 -3.93 -12.75 6.15
N GLN A 33 -3.87 -12.45 7.45
CA GLN A 33 -4.21 -11.13 7.96
C GLN A 33 -3.18 -10.65 8.99
N MET A 34 -2.68 -9.43 8.79
CA MET A 34 -1.82 -8.72 9.74
C MET A 34 -2.55 -7.48 10.27
N ARG A 35 -2.27 -7.11 11.52
CA ARG A 35 -2.80 -5.90 12.16
C ARG A 35 -1.67 -5.04 12.68
N PHE A 36 -1.80 -3.72 12.46
CA PHE A 36 -0.82 -2.70 12.84
C PHE A 36 -1.54 -1.59 13.59
N ASP A 37 -1.30 -1.49 14.89
CA ASP A 37 -1.80 -0.40 15.74
C ASP A 37 -0.97 0.86 15.46
N LEU A 38 -1.56 1.82 14.76
CA LEU A 38 -0.87 3.05 14.35
C LEU A 38 -0.57 4.00 15.51
N SER A 39 -1.15 3.76 16.69
CA SER A 39 -0.80 4.52 17.90
C SER A 39 0.56 4.10 18.49
N LYS A 40 1.10 2.95 18.09
CA LYS A 40 2.38 2.41 18.57
C LYS A 40 3.58 2.78 17.69
N GLY A 41 3.35 3.53 16.63
CA GLY A 41 4.36 3.96 15.68
C GLY A 41 3.98 3.65 14.23
N PHE A 42 4.76 4.20 13.31
CA PHE A 42 4.53 4.00 11.89
C PHE A 42 5.09 2.65 11.44
N PRO A 43 4.30 1.77 10.79
CA PRO A 43 4.71 0.41 10.47
C PRO A 43 5.63 0.35 9.24
N LEU A 44 6.78 1.02 9.32
CA LEU A 44 7.87 0.93 8.36
C LEU A 44 8.88 -0.11 8.85
N LEU A 45 9.23 -1.08 8.01
CA LEU A 45 10.12 -2.17 8.39
C LEU A 45 11.48 -1.66 8.90
N THR A 46 11.95 -2.25 9.99
CA THR A 46 13.27 -1.99 10.55
C THR A 46 14.26 -3.14 10.33
N THR A 47 13.81 -4.32 9.95
CA THR A 47 14.68 -5.48 9.63
C THR A 47 15.34 -5.37 8.24
N LYS A 48 14.88 -4.48 7.40
CA LYS A 48 15.57 -3.97 6.22
C LYS A 48 15.14 -2.53 5.94
N LYS A 49 16.04 -1.73 5.39
CA LYS A 49 15.71 -0.35 4.98
C LYS A 49 14.72 -0.38 3.82
N VAL A 50 13.62 0.37 3.95
CA VAL A 50 12.60 0.58 2.92
C VAL A 50 12.69 2.02 2.40
N HIS A 51 12.47 2.21 1.09
CA HIS A 51 12.62 3.51 0.44
C HIS A 51 11.35 4.37 0.59
N LEU A 52 11.21 5.05 1.73
CA LEU A 52 10.01 5.83 2.10
C LEU A 52 9.66 6.90 1.05
N ARG A 53 10.67 7.52 0.41
CA ARG A 53 10.41 8.54 -0.62
C ARG A 53 9.53 8.00 -1.74
N SER A 54 9.84 6.81 -2.26
CA SER A 54 9.02 6.18 -3.31
C SER A 54 7.60 5.91 -2.82
N ILE A 55 7.43 5.45 -1.57
CA ILE A 55 6.10 5.17 -0.99
C ILE A 55 5.26 6.44 -0.93
N ILE A 56 5.83 7.56 -0.44
CA ILE A 56 5.10 8.82 -0.33
C ILE A 56 4.70 9.35 -1.70
N HIS A 57 5.64 9.39 -2.66
CA HIS A 57 5.33 9.89 -4.00
C HIS A 57 4.34 9.00 -4.75
N GLU A 58 4.44 7.67 -4.64
CA GLU A 58 3.46 6.75 -5.20
C GLU A 58 2.06 6.99 -4.63
N LEU A 59 1.94 7.13 -3.31
CA LEU A 59 0.66 7.40 -2.67
C LEU A 59 0.08 8.75 -3.11
N LEU A 60 0.88 9.81 -3.17
CA LEU A 60 0.44 11.12 -3.67
C LEU A 60 0.00 11.05 -5.14
N TRP A 61 0.71 10.28 -5.96
CA TRP A 61 0.36 10.03 -7.34
C TRP A 61 -0.97 9.29 -7.47
N PHE A 62 -1.22 8.25 -6.68
CA PHE A 62 -2.54 7.59 -6.64
C PHE A 62 -3.66 8.56 -6.21
N ILE A 63 -3.42 9.37 -5.17
CA ILE A 63 -4.38 10.36 -4.67
C ILE A 63 -4.68 11.44 -5.72
N SER A 64 -3.73 11.79 -6.56
CA SER A 64 -3.96 12.76 -7.65
C SER A 64 -4.87 12.23 -8.76
N GLY A 65 -5.00 10.90 -8.89
CA GLY A 65 -5.76 10.25 -9.96
C GLY A 65 -4.98 10.09 -11.26
N ASP A 66 -3.69 10.42 -11.25
CA ASP A 66 -2.81 10.32 -12.41
C ASP A 66 -2.43 8.85 -12.71
N THR A 67 -2.18 8.54 -13.96
CA THR A 67 -1.76 7.21 -14.47
C THR A 67 -0.46 7.28 -15.23
N ASN A 68 0.06 8.48 -15.48
CA ASN A 68 1.34 8.69 -16.15
C ASN A 68 2.47 8.80 -15.13
N ILE A 69 3.60 8.12 -15.39
CA ILE A 69 4.75 8.09 -14.47
C ILE A 69 5.60 9.37 -14.49
N GLY A 70 5.27 10.38 -15.29
CA GLY A 70 5.99 11.64 -15.37
C GLY A 70 6.21 12.30 -14.01
N TYR A 71 5.15 12.41 -13.18
CA TYR A 71 5.28 12.91 -11.81
C TYR A 71 6.27 12.09 -10.96
N LEU A 72 6.27 10.77 -11.11
CA LEU A 72 7.19 9.90 -10.38
C LEU A 72 8.64 10.15 -10.82
N HIS A 73 8.90 10.27 -12.12
CA HIS A 73 10.22 10.59 -12.68
C HIS A 73 10.75 11.95 -12.22
N ASP A 74 9.91 12.99 -12.23
CA ASP A 74 10.26 14.33 -11.73
C ASP A 74 10.70 14.26 -10.26
N ASN A 75 10.18 13.30 -9.52
CA ASN A 75 10.51 13.04 -8.13
C ASN A 75 11.54 11.92 -7.91
N LYS A 76 12.22 11.45 -8.97
CA LYS A 76 13.26 10.41 -8.94
C LYS A 76 12.77 9.08 -8.37
N VAL A 77 11.56 8.70 -8.74
CA VAL A 77 10.91 7.43 -8.42
C VAL A 77 10.70 6.64 -9.71
N SER A 78 11.23 5.43 -9.77
CA SER A 78 11.27 4.56 -10.97
C SER A 78 10.57 3.21 -10.77
N ILE A 79 9.78 3.08 -9.70
CA ILE A 79 9.19 1.78 -9.32
C ILE A 79 8.09 1.28 -10.25
N TRP A 80 7.69 2.08 -11.25
CA TRP A 80 6.68 1.75 -12.24
C TRP A 80 7.21 1.70 -13.68
N ASP A 81 8.51 1.97 -13.89
CA ASP A 81 9.12 2.09 -15.23
C ASP A 81 8.95 0.84 -16.09
N GLU A 82 8.99 -0.34 -15.47
CA GLU A 82 8.94 -1.63 -16.18
C GLU A 82 7.57 -1.95 -16.79
N TRP A 83 6.51 -1.23 -16.35
CA TRP A 83 5.14 -1.46 -16.81
C TRP A 83 4.59 -0.34 -17.69
N ALA A 84 5.20 0.85 -17.66
CA ALA A 84 4.73 1.98 -18.42
C ALA A 84 4.95 1.80 -19.93
N ASP A 85 4.02 2.29 -20.75
CA ASP A 85 4.19 2.35 -22.20
C ASP A 85 5.24 3.39 -22.64
N ALA A 86 5.44 3.53 -23.93
CA ALA A 86 6.42 4.48 -24.50
C ALA A 86 6.10 5.97 -24.16
N ASN A 87 4.86 6.28 -23.77
CA ASN A 87 4.43 7.62 -23.35
C ASN A 87 4.44 7.79 -21.83
N GLY A 88 4.82 6.76 -21.09
CA GLY A 88 4.83 6.74 -19.64
C GLY A 88 3.46 6.47 -19.01
N ASP A 89 2.49 5.96 -19.76
CA ASP A 89 1.14 5.68 -19.26
C ASP A 89 1.00 4.20 -18.85
N LEU A 90 0.21 3.98 -17.80
CA LEU A 90 -0.09 2.66 -17.23
C LEU A 90 -1.52 2.21 -17.51
N GLY A 91 -2.31 3.02 -18.23
CA GLY A 91 -3.74 2.79 -18.37
C GLY A 91 -4.51 3.11 -17.07
N PRO A 92 -5.79 2.70 -16.95
CA PRO A 92 -6.68 3.14 -15.88
C PRO A 92 -6.40 2.47 -14.53
N VAL A 93 -5.14 2.49 -14.06
CA VAL A 93 -4.72 1.87 -12.79
C VAL A 93 -5.14 2.69 -11.57
N TYR A 94 -5.05 2.14 -10.41
CA TYR A 94 -5.27 2.66 -9.05
C TYR A 94 -5.87 4.07 -8.93
N GLY A 95 -5.08 5.11 -9.21
CA GLY A 95 -5.50 6.50 -9.04
C GLY A 95 -6.69 6.88 -9.92
N LYS A 96 -6.75 6.42 -11.17
CA LYS A 96 -7.90 6.61 -12.06
C LYS A 96 -9.17 6.01 -11.44
N GLN A 97 -9.08 4.79 -10.90
CA GLN A 97 -10.24 4.14 -10.31
C GLN A 97 -10.67 4.82 -8.99
N TRP A 98 -9.71 5.26 -8.17
CA TRP A 98 -10.03 5.95 -6.91
C TRP A 98 -10.70 7.31 -7.10
N ARG A 99 -10.29 8.04 -8.15
CA ARG A 99 -10.64 9.44 -8.35
C ARG A 99 -11.63 9.70 -9.48
N SER A 100 -11.76 8.78 -10.41
CA SER A 100 -12.57 8.98 -11.62
C SER A 100 -13.04 7.64 -12.18
N TRP A 101 -13.85 6.93 -11.40
CA TRP A 101 -14.50 5.69 -11.85
C TRP A 101 -15.61 6.02 -12.83
N ASP A 102 -15.45 5.59 -14.09
CA ASP A 102 -16.43 5.85 -15.15
C ASP A 102 -17.66 4.97 -14.99
N THR A 103 -18.86 5.56 -15.17
CA THR A 103 -20.14 4.86 -15.11
C THR A 103 -20.77 4.75 -16.50
N PRO A 104 -21.65 3.74 -16.76
CA PRO A 104 -22.29 3.56 -18.07
C PRO A 104 -23.13 4.74 -18.55
N ASP A 105 -23.60 5.58 -17.64
CA ASP A 105 -24.39 6.79 -17.94
C ASP A 105 -23.52 8.04 -18.18
N GLY A 106 -22.18 7.87 -18.27
CA GLY A 106 -21.24 8.93 -18.60
C GLY A 106 -20.83 9.83 -17.42
N ARG A 107 -21.25 9.51 -16.19
CA ARG A 107 -20.74 10.17 -14.98
C ARG A 107 -19.37 9.60 -14.59
N SER A 108 -18.68 10.32 -13.72
CA SER A 108 -17.48 9.88 -13.05
C SER A 108 -17.66 9.95 -11.54
N ILE A 109 -17.20 8.91 -10.84
CA ILE A 109 -17.29 8.81 -9.37
C ILE A 109 -15.90 9.01 -8.78
N ASP A 110 -15.76 10.01 -7.91
CA ASP A 110 -14.57 10.20 -7.07
C ASP A 110 -14.77 9.46 -5.73
N GLN A 111 -14.40 8.17 -5.72
CA GLN A 111 -14.57 7.31 -4.56
C GLN A 111 -13.83 7.84 -3.32
N LEU A 112 -12.65 8.44 -3.51
CA LEU A 112 -11.84 8.94 -2.39
C LEU A 112 -12.48 10.16 -1.74
N SER A 113 -13.00 11.10 -2.53
CA SER A 113 -13.77 12.23 -2.00
C SER A 113 -15.04 11.78 -1.31
N GLU A 114 -15.80 10.87 -1.93
CA GLU A 114 -17.06 10.36 -1.35
C GLU A 114 -16.84 9.63 -0.02
N VAL A 115 -15.78 8.84 0.10
CA VAL A 115 -15.48 8.13 1.36
C VAL A 115 -15.08 9.12 2.48
N ILE A 116 -14.30 10.15 2.17
CA ILE A 116 -13.90 11.19 3.14
C ILE A 116 -15.14 11.96 3.64
N GLU A 117 -16.03 12.36 2.72
CA GLU A 117 -17.27 13.04 3.10
C GLU A 117 -18.22 12.11 3.88
N THR A 118 -18.22 10.81 3.59
CA THR A 118 -18.98 9.83 4.35
C THR A 118 -18.44 9.68 5.77
N ILE A 119 -17.12 9.58 5.95
CA ILE A 119 -16.47 9.53 7.26
C ILE A 119 -16.86 10.74 8.12
N LYS A 120 -16.85 11.94 7.53
CA LYS A 120 -17.21 13.20 8.25
C LYS A 120 -18.69 13.25 8.63
N ARG A 121 -19.59 12.86 7.71
CA ARG A 121 -21.03 13.00 7.87
C ARG A 121 -21.70 11.86 8.63
N ASN A 122 -21.22 10.62 8.41
CA ASN A 122 -21.80 9.39 8.94
C ASN A 122 -20.69 8.38 9.26
N PRO A 123 -19.95 8.58 10.36
CA PRO A 123 -18.83 7.71 10.71
C PRO A 123 -19.23 6.26 11.00
N ASP A 124 -20.51 5.98 11.29
CA ASP A 124 -21.03 4.63 11.50
C ASP A 124 -21.38 3.88 10.20
N SER A 125 -21.13 4.49 9.04
CA SER A 125 -21.41 3.88 7.74
C SER A 125 -20.56 2.62 7.54
N ARG A 126 -21.18 1.56 7.01
CA ARG A 126 -20.50 0.33 6.57
C ARG A 126 -20.14 0.36 5.09
N ARG A 127 -20.31 1.51 4.41
CA ARG A 127 -20.12 1.69 2.96
C ARG A 127 -18.90 2.54 2.63
N MET A 128 -17.97 2.69 3.55
CA MET A 128 -16.73 3.46 3.38
C MET A 128 -15.69 2.60 2.67
N ILE A 129 -15.93 2.34 1.37
CA ILE A 129 -15.10 1.47 0.52
C ILE A 129 -14.56 2.27 -0.67
N VAL A 130 -13.29 2.01 -1.02
CA VAL A 130 -12.66 2.45 -2.27
C VAL A 130 -12.15 1.21 -3.00
N CYS A 131 -12.53 1.04 -4.27
CA CYS A 131 -12.20 -0.13 -5.09
C CYS A 131 -11.33 0.28 -6.28
N ALA A 132 -10.22 -0.44 -6.49
CA ALA A 132 -9.38 -0.29 -7.67
C ALA A 132 -9.65 -1.39 -8.73
N TRP A 133 -10.31 -2.48 -8.33
CA TRP A 133 -10.60 -3.60 -9.21
C TRP A 133 -11.87 -3.32 -10.01
N ASN A 134 -11.71 -2.83 -11.24
CA ASN A 134 -12.79 -2.59 -12.18
C ASN A 134 -12.76 -3.63 -13.30
N PRO A 135 -13.69 -4.62 -13.31
CA PRO A 135 -13.70 -5.66 -14.35
C PRO A 135 -13.79 -5.14 -15.79
N SER A 136 -14.35 -3.96 -15.99
CA SER A 136 -14.47 -3.34 -17.33
C SER A 136 -13.17 -2.72 -17.82
N ASP A 137 -12.19 -2.50 -16.93
CA ASP A 137 -10.94 -1.80 -17.23
C ASP A 137 -9.68 -2.65 -17.00
N VAL A 138 -9.80 -3.79 -16.31
CA VAL A 138 -8.65 -4.65 -15.93
C VAL A 138 -7.77 -4.98 -17.14
N ASP A 139 -8.36 -5.30 -18.28
CA ASP A 139 -7.64 -5.65 -19.52
C ASP A 139 -6.94 -4.45 -20.18
N LYS A 140 -7.25 -3.22 -19.76
CA LYS A 140 -6.63 -1.98 -20.26
C LYS A 140 -5.49 -1.49 -19.36
N MET A 141 -5.29 -2.14 -18.21
CA MET A 141 -4.27 -1.78 -17.24
C MET A 141 -2.96 -2.47 -17.55
N ALA A 142 -1.85 -1.75 -17.52
CA ALA A 142 -0.52 -2.33 -17.68
C ALA A 142 -0.23 -3.38 -16.60
N LEU A 143 -0.76 -3.17 -15.40
CA LEU A 143 -0.71 -4.13 -14.30
C LEU A 143 -2.05 -4.13 -13.54
N PRO A 144 -2.82 -5.23 -13.58
CA PRO A 144 -4.04 -5.36 -12.78
C PRO A 144 -3.80 -5.16 -11.28
N PRO A 145 -4.65 -4.40 -10.58
CA PRO A 145 -4.40 -4.01 -9.19
C PRO A 145 -4.18 -5.21 -8.26
N CYS A 146 -3.03 -5.25 -7.60
CA CYS A 146 -2.75 -6.23 -6.54
C CYS A 146 -3.54 -5.92 -5.27
N HIS A 147 -3.53 -4.66 -4.81
CA HIS A 147 -4.36 -4.17 -3.72
C HIS A 147 -5.69 -3.66 -4.29
N CYS A 148 -6.72 -4.54 -4.18
CA CYS A 148 -7.96 -4.44 -4.95
C CYS A 148 -8.95 -3.43 -4.40
N PHE A 149 -9.15 -3.41 -3.08
CA PHE A 149 -10.03 -2.48 -2.39
C PHE A 149 -9.64 -2.32 -0.93
N PHE A 150 -10.08 -1.22 -0.34
CA PHE A 150 -9.92 -0.97 1.08
C PHE A 150 -11.19 -0.36 1.67
N GLN A 151 -11.38 -0.59 2.96
CA GLN A 151 -12.54 -0.14 3.72
C GLN A 151 -12.08 0.58 4.98
N PHE A 152 -12.78 1.66 5.33
CA PHE A 152 -12.58 2.37 6.57
C PHE A 152 -13.60 1.99 7.64
N TYR A 153 -13.19 2.16 8.88
CA TYR A 153 -14.01 1.94 10.06
C TYR A 153 -13.67 2.99 11.12
N VAL A 154 -14.70 3.61 11.69
CA VAL A 154 -14.54 4.60 12.75
C VAL A 154 -15.09 4.03 14.06
N ALA A 155 -14.29 4.09 15.12
CA ALA A 155 -14.70 3.76 16.47
C ALA A 155 -13.87 4.56 17.49
N ASP A 156 -14.48 5.00 18.57
CA ASP A 156 -13.81 5.72 19.66
C ASP A 156 -12.96 6.92 19.20
N GLY A 157 -13.46 7.64 18.18
CA GLY A 157 -12.75 8.78 17.58
C GLY A 157 -11.49 8.41 16.80
N ARG A 158 -11.36 7.14 16.41
CA ARG A 158 -10.22 6.61 15.63
C ARG A 158 -10.68 6.07 14.29
N LEU A 159 -9.86 6.29 13.26
CA LEU A 159 -10.04 5.74 11.92
C LEU A 159 -9.12 4.55 11.71
N SER A 160 -9.70 3.41 11.36
CA SER A 160 -8.98 2.21 10.93
C SER A 160 -9.23 1.94 9.44
N CYS A 161 -8.28 1.27 8.79
CA CYS A 161 -8.38 0.86 7.40
C CYS A 161 -8.09 -0.63 7.26
N GLN A 162 -8.91 -1.34 6.49
CA GLN A 162 -8.64 -2.71 6.08
C GLN A 162 -8.42 -2.75 4.56
N LEU A 163 -7.26 -3.26 4.14
CA LEU A 163 -6.93 -3.53 2.76
C LEU A 163 -7.14 -5.01 2.43
N TYR A 164 -7.73 -5.31 1.27
CA TYR A 164 -7.62 -6.61 0.63
C TYR A 164 -6.65 -6.55 -0.56
N GLN A 165 -5.60 -7.35 -0.50
CA GLN A 165 -4.59 -7.50 -1.55
C GLN A 165 -4.66 -8.92 -2.10
N ARG A 166 -5.09 -9.08 -3.38
CA ARG A 166 -5.27 -10.39 -4.02
C ARG A 166 -3.98 -11.14 -4.27
N SER A 167 -2.89 -10.42 -4.52
CA SER A 167 -1.57 -10.96 -4.84
C SER A 167 -0.52 -10.15 -4.08
N ALA A 168 0.26 -10.81 -3.24
CA ALA A 168 1.14 -10.17 -2.29
C ALA A 168 2.56 -10.75 -2.36
N ASP A 169 3.45 -10.08 -3.15
CA ASP A 169 4.89 -10.30 -3.05
C ASP A 169 5.35 -9.84 -1.66
N THR A 170 5.55 -10.83 -0.79
CA THR A 170 5.76 -10.58 0.62
C THR A 170 7.13 -9.94 0.89
N PHE A 171 8.14 -10.19 0.03
CA PHE A 171 9.47 -9.65 0.27
C PHE A 171 9.65 -8.20 -0.26
N LEU A 172 9.26 -7.91 -1.51
CA LEU A 172 9.43 -6.57 -2.10
C LEU A 172 8.20 -5.68 -1.93
N GLY A 173 7.01 -6.17 -2.32
CA GLY A 173 5.80 -5.35 -2.40
C GLY A 173 5.12 -5.08 -1.06
N VAL A 174 4.88 -6.12 -0.25
CA VAL A 174 4.12 -6.00 1.00
C VAL A 174 4.66 -4.93 1.96
N PRO A 175 5.99 -4.76 2.16
CA PRO A 175 6.52 -3.68 2.99
C PRO A 175 6.12 -2.27 2.52
N PHE A 176 6.06 -2.04 1.20
CA PHE A 176 5.59 -0.79 0.61
C PHE A 176 4.09 -0.60 0.86
N ASN A 177 3.30 -1.65 0.62
CA ASN A 177 1.85 -1.58 0.80
C ASN A 177 1.45 -1.32 2.26
N ILE A 178 2.12 -1.97 3.24
CA ILE A 178 1.89 -1.71 4.67
C ILE A 178 2.11 -0.23 5.00
N ALA A 179 3.25 0.33 4.60
CA ALA A 179 3.57 1.72 4.89
C ALA A 179 2.66 2.70 4.14
N SER A 180 2.34 2.42 2.86
CA SER A 180 1.48 3.26 2.04
C SER A 180 0.06 3.37 2.61
N TYR A 181 -0.58 2.26 2.95
CA TYR A 181 -1.94 2.28 3.50
C TYR A 181 -2.01 2.73 4.96
N ALA A 182 -0.98 2.50 5.75
CA ALA A 182 -0.85 3.10 7.06
C ALA A 182 -0.78 4.64 6.94
N LEU A 183 0.02 5.15 6.00
CA LEU A 183 0.13 6.59 5.73
C LEU A 183 -1.19 7.17 5.23
N LEU A 184 -1.86 6.52 4.27
CA LEU A 184 -3.19 6.92 3.79
C LEU A 184 -4.21 7.01 4.93
N THR A 185 -4.19 6.02 5.85
CA THR A 185 -5.06 6.01 7.04
C THR A 185 -4.79 7.21 7.93
N MET A 186 -3.52 7.55 8.16
CA MET A 186 -3.14 8.73 8.96
C MET A 186 -3.57 10.03 8.29
N MET A 187 -3.38 10.17 6.97
CA MET A 187 -3.79 11.34 6.19
C MET A 187 -5.31 11.56 6.26
N ILE A 188 -6.10 10.51 6.02
CA ILE A 188 -7.57 10.60 6.06
C ILE A 188 -8.05 10.85 7.49
N ALA A 189 -7.45 10.21 8.50
CA ALA A 189 -7.77 10.51 9.90
C ALA A 189 -7.58 11.99 10.21
N GLN A 190 -6.45 12.59 9.81
CA GLN A 190 -6.17 14.02 10.02
C GLN A 190 -7.21 14.92 9.35
N VAL A 191 -7.52 14.72 8.07
CA VAL A 191 -8.46 15.60 7.35
C VAL A 191 -9.92 15.40 7.78
N CYS A 192 -10.21 14.31 8.48
CA CYS A 192 -11.51 14.04 9.08
C CYS A 192 -11.58 14.40 10.57
N GLY A 193 -10.50 14.92 11.17
CA GLY A 193 -10.46 15.27 12.60
C GLY A 193 -10.45 14.06 13.54
N LEU A 194 -10.02 12.91 13.08
CA LEU A 194 -9.93 11.65 13.82
C LEU A 194 -8.48 11.33 14.18
N LYS A 195 -8.29 10.41 15.13
CA LYS A 195 -6.97 9.81 15.42
C LYS A 195 -6.77 8.57 14.56
N PRO A 196 -5.52 8.22 14.17
CA PRO A 196 -5.24 6.94 13.54
C PRO A 196 -5.57 5.76 14.48
N GLY A 197 -6.23 4.74 13.95
CA GLY A 197 -6.57 3.49 14.63
C GLY A 197 -5.63 2.36 14.21
N GLU A 198 -6.17 1.34 13.55
CA GLU A 198 -5.41 0.19 13.03
C GLU A 198 -5.34 0.22 11.50
N PHE A 199 -4.24 -0.26 10.96
CA PHE A 199 -4.20 -0.78 9.59
C PHE A 199 -4.29 -2.31 9.63
N VAL A 200 -5.28 -2.86 8.94
CA VAL A 200 -5.52 -4.30 8.81
C VAL A 200 -5.20 -4.71 7.37
N HIS A 201 -4.19 -5.55 7.19
CA HIS A 201 -3.77 -6.02 5.87
C HIS A 201 -4.21 -7.47 5.67
N THR A 202 -5.19 -7.67 4.80
CA THR A 202 -5.69 -8.98 4.41
C THR A 202 -5.18 -9.33 3.01
N THR A 203 -4.53 -10.47 2.87
CA THR A 203 -3.93 -10.92 1.61
C THR A 203 -4.58 -12.19 1.10
N GLY A 204 -4.66 -12.34 -0.22
CA GLY A 204 -5.10 -13.55 -0.92
C GLY A 204 -3.93 -14.51 -1.19
N ASP A 205 -3.43 -14.57 -2.44
CA ASP A 205 -2.19 -15.30 -2.76
C ASP A 205 -0.99 -14.53 -2.18
N THR A 206 -0.43 -15.09 -1.13
CA THR A 206 0.63 -14.47 -0.34
C THR A 206 1.90 -15.27 -0.52
N HIS A 207 2.88 -14.69 -1.22
CA HIS A 207 3.99 -15.47 -1.76
C HIS A 207 5.35 -14.83 -1.56
N ILE A 208 6.37 -15.69 -1.61
CA ILE A 208 7.79 -15.35 -1.73
C ILE A 208 8.27 -15.98 -3.04
N TYR A 209 8.90 -15.18 -3.91
CA TYR A 209 9.55 -15.71 -5.10
C TYR A 209 10.72 -16.65 -4.73
N LEU A 210 10.91 -17.74 -5.48
CA LEU A 210 11.92 -18.76 -5.14
C LEU A 210 13.34 -18.18 -5.12
N ASN A 211 13.61 -17.16 -5.94
CA ASN A 211 14.89 -16.44 -5.98
C ASN A 211 15.07 -15.41 -4.85
N HIS A 212 14.10 -15.28 -3.92
CA HIS A 212 14.20 -14.41 -2.74
C HIS A 212 14.45 -15.15 -1.43
N PHE A 213 14.59 -16.47 -1.45
CA PHE A 213 14.68 -17.26 -0.21
C PHE A 213 15.89 -16.91 0.66
N ASP A 214 17.05 -16.64 0.06
CA ASP A 214 18.23 -16.26 0.82
C ASP A 214 18.08 -14.89 1.47
N GLN A 215 17.47 -13.94 0.76
CA GLN A 215 17.15 -12.62 1.28
C GLN A 215 16.13 -12.68 2.43
N VAL A 216 15.15 -13.56 2.33
CA VAL A 216 14.17 -13.79 3.41
C VAL A 216 14.84 -14.40 4.63
N ARG A 217 15.72 -15.40 4.46
CA ARG A 217 16.50 -15.99 5.56
C ARG A 217 17.36 -14.92 6.25
N GLU A 218 18.05 -14.08 5.48
CA GLU A 218 18.81 -12.95 6.01
C GLU A 218 17.91 -12.01 6.83
N GLN A 219 16.74 -11.63 6.28
CA GLN A 219 15.81 -10.74 6.97
C GLN A 219 15.27 -11.34 8.27
N LEU A 220 14.96 -12.64 8.28
CA LEU A 220 14.48 -13.38 9.46
C LEU A 220 15.55 -13.51 10.56
N SER A 221 16.83 -13.46 10.21
CA SER A 221 17.93 -13.47 11.19
C SER A 221 18.11 -12.15 11.95
N ARG A 222 17.46 -11.06 11.50
CA ARG A 222 17.60 -9.72 12.04
C ARG A 222 16.54 -9.41 13.10
N THR A 223 16.97 -8.87 14.24
CA THR A 223 16.05 -8.42 15.29
C THR A 223 15.39 -7.10 14.90
N PRO A 224 14.05 -7.00 14.98
CA PRO A 224 13.34 -5.74 14.77
C PRO A 224 13.81 -4.66 15.77
N ARG A 225 13.94 -3.42 15.27
CA ARG A 225 14.20 -2.23 16.07
C ARG A 225 12.91 -1.47 16.35
N PRO A 226 12.89 -0.48 17.24
CA PRO A 226 11.71 0.34 17.50
C PRO A 226 11.12 0.93 16.22
N LEU A 227 9.78 1.05 16.18
CA LEU A 227 9.10 1.68 15.06
C LEU A 227 9.40 3.18 15.04
N PRO A 228 9.56 3.78 13.85
CA PRO A 228 9.64 5.23 13.71
C PRO A 228 8.30 5.90 13.95
N VAL A 229 8.33 7.22 14.09
CA VAL A 229 7.15 8.07 14.19
C VAL A 229 6.99 8.86 12.88
N MET A 230 5.84 8.74 12.24
CA MET A 230 5.46 9.59 11.11
C MET A 230 4.69 10.80 11.61
N LYS A 231 5.17 12.00 11.28
CA LYS A 231 4.47 13.26 11.55
C LYS A 231 3.98 13.85 10.24
N LEU A 232 2.73 14.27 10.24
CA LEU A 232 2.11 14.99 9.13
C LEU A 232 2.01 16.47 9.49
N ASN A 233 2.18 17.36 8.51
CA ASN A 233 1.94 18.80 8.71
C ASN A 233 0.50 19.03 9.14
N PRO A 234 0.25 19.52 10.39
CA PRO A 234 -1.10 19.65 10.94
C PRO A 234 -1.95 20.71 10.25
N GLU A 235 -1.35 21.61 9.48
CA GLU A 235 -2.05 22.67 8.73
C GLU A 235 -2.76 22.13 7.47
N VAL A 236 -2.39 20.94 6.99
CA VAL A 236 -3.04 20.33 5.83
C VAL A 236 -4.40 19.74 6.25
N LYS A 237 -5.49 20.28 5.71
CA LYS A 237 -6.88 19.91 6.01
C LYS A 237 -7.62 19.30 4.83
N ASP A 238 -6.97 19.18 3.69
CA ASP A 238 -7.49 18.60 2.46
C ASP A 238 -6.52 17.52 1.97
N ILE A 239 -7.01 16.28 1.73
CA ILE A 239 -6.21 15.15 1.29
C ILE A 239 -5.42 15.42 0.01
N PHE A 240 -5.98 16.25 -0.88
CA PHE A 240 -5.42 16.61 -2.19
C PHE A 240 -4.37 17.74 -2.12
N ARG A 241 -4.10 18.27 -0.93
CA ARG A 241 -3.13 19.34 -0.69
C ARG A 241 -1.83 18.86 -0.07
N PHE A 242 -1.77 17.61 0.36
CA PHE A 242 -0.51 17.05 0.86
C PHE A 242 0.57 17.06 -0.22
N ARG A 243 1.78 17.42 0.21
CA ARG A 243 3.01 17.39 -0.58
C ARG A 243 4.06 16.57 0.15
N TYR A 244 5.12 16.17 -0.52
CA TYR A 244 6.19 15.37 0.07
C TYR A 244 6.77 16.01 1.35
N GLU A 245 6.89 17.32 1.39
CA GLU A 245 7.44 18.11 2.51
C GLU A 245 6.56 18.09 3.76
N ASP A 246 5.29 17.67 3.63
CA ASP A 246 4.35 17.59 4.75
C ASP A 246 4.54 16.32 5.61
N PHE A 247 5.46 15.44 5.22
CA PHE A 247 5.76 14.18 5.90
C PHE A 247 7.14 14.22 6.53
N THR A 248 7.21 14.00 7.84
CA THR A 248 8.48 13.90 8.58
C THR A 248 8.55 12.57 9.31
N LEU A 249 9.58 11.77 8.99
CA LEU A 249 9.85 10.51 9.66
C LEU A 249 10.93 10.70 10.72
N GLU A 250 10.61 10.38 11.99
CA GLU A 250 11.53 10.47 13.12
C GLU A 250 11.89 9.10 13.67
N GLY A 251 13.15 8.92 14.06
CA GLY A 251 13.61 7.72 14.74
C GLY A 251 13.69 6.47 13.85
N TYR A 252 13.79 6.61 12.54
CA TYR A 252 13.94 5.46 11.64
C TYR A 252 15.39 4.97 11.63
N ASP A 253 15.64 3.88 12.33
CA ASP A 253 16.95 3.20 12.42
C ASP A 253 16.83 1.74 11.92
N PRO A 254 16.74 1.51 10.61
CA PRO A 254 16.62 0.17 10.04
C PRO A 254 17.97 -0.53 9.92
N TRP A 255 17.94 -1.87 9.83
CA TRP A 255 19.03 -2.62 9.26
C TRP A 255 19.25 -2.22 7.79
N PRO A 256 20.46 -2.45 7.22
CA PRO A 256 20.74 -2.18 5.82
C PRO A 256 19.70 -2.80 4.87
N ALA A 257 19.53 -2.20 3.71
CA ALA A 257 18.68 -2.76 2.66
C ALA A 257 19.17 -4.15 2.22
N ILE A 258 18.25 -5.02 1.87
CA ILE A 258 18.53 -6.32 1.26
C ILE A 258 18.03 -6.23 -0.19
N LYS A 259 18.96 -6.34 -1.15
CA LYS A 259 18.63 -6.29 -2.58
C LYS A 259 18.05 -7.63 -3.04
N ALA A 260 17.04 -7.57 -3.90
CA ALA A 260 16.49 -8.74 -4.59
C ALA A 260 16.08 -8.37 -6.03
N PRO A 261 16.11 -9.31 -6.97
CA PRO A 261 15.61 -9.05 -8.32
C PRO A 261 14.09 -8.86 -8.31
N VAL A 262 13.60 -7.96 -9.15
CA VAL A 262 12.16 -7.82 -9.40
C VAL A 262 11.73 -8.93 -10.37
N ALA A 263 10.61 -9.59 -10.08
CA ALA A 263 10.00 -10.57 -10.99
C ALA A 263 8.96 -9.85 -11.88
N VAL A 264 9.21 -9.81 -13.18
CA VAL A 264 8.40 -9.13 -14.21
C VAL A 264 7.79 -10.10 -15.21
#